data_0fe51bde301d94282e5b8c47fda32429
#
_entry.id   0fe51bde301d94282e5b8c47fda32429
#
_cell.length_a   1.000
_cell.length_b   1.000
_cell.length_c   1.000
_cell.angle_alpha   90.00
_cell.angle_beta   90.00
_cell.angle_gamma   90.00
#
_symmetry.space_group_name_H-M   'P 1'
#
loop_
_entity.id
_entity.type
_entity.pdbx_description
1 polymer ?
#
loop_
_entity_poly.entity_id
_entity_poly.type
_entity_poly.pdbx_seq_one_letter_code
_entity_poly.pdbx_strand_id
1 'polypeptide(L)'
;MKLFFALVFLLSIMPVTEAAHHEHKSADGNNPFILIARIHVKEGMVEQYLDIANEVDNAVELSEPGMLFHNFDSDPDDPLAFTWTEVYSNSEAFIKHDANPPVQEYVVKHSELADGFTIEIYGNVSQNVIETINRLGIPLKHFKTTRVGYIREKNFKEH
;
A
#
# COMPACT_ATOMS: atom_id res chain seq x y z
N MET A 1 -46.69 -13.95 -61.75
CA MET A 1 -45.23 -13.70 -61.80
C MET A 1 -44.88 -12.93 -60.52
N LYS A 2 -44.42 -13.65 -59.45
CA LYS A 2 -44.12 -13.07 -58.14
C LYS A 2 -42.59 -13.06 -57.97
N LEU A 3 -42.00 -11.85 -57.93
CA LEU A 3 -40.57 -11.64 -57.67
C LEU A 3 -40.33 -11.77 -56.19
N PHE A 4 -39.47 -12.73 -55.77
CA PHE A 4 -38.94 -12.84 -54.40
C PHE A 4 -37.63 -12.06 -54.37
N PHE A 5 -37.59 -10.98 -53.56
CA PHE A 5 -36.34 -10.30 -53.20
C PHE A 5 -35.73 -11.04 -52.00
N ALA A 6 -34.59 -11.68 -52.23
CA ALA A 6 -33.79 -12.26 -51.16
C ALA A 6 -32.88 -11.16 -50.57
N LEU A 7 -33.14 -10.77 -49.33
CA LEU A 7 -32.29 -9.83 -48.55
C LEU A 7 -31.11 -10.61 -47.94
N VAL A 8 -29.94 -10.44 -48.51
CA VAL A 8 -28.68 -11.02 -47.93
C VAL A 8 -28.21 -10.12 -46.81
N PHE A 9 -28.31 -10.59 -45.55
CA PHE A 9 -27.72 -9.96 -44.40
C PHE A 9 -26.21 -10.32 -44.38
N LEU A 10 -25.37 -9.34 -44.70
CA LEU A 10 -23.91 -9.45 -44.48
C LEU A 10 -23.64 -9.24 -43.00
N LEU A 11 -23.36 -10.31 -42.24
CA LEU A 11 -22.88 -10.26 -40.87
C LEU A 11 -21.38 -9.89 -40.91
N SER A 12 -21.05 -8.64 -40.67
CA SER A 12 -19.66 -8.21 -40.50
C SER A 12 -19.16 -8.67 -39.11
N ILE A 13 -18.33 -9.72 -39.11
CA ILE A 13 -17.61 -10.19 -37.93
C ILE A 13 -16.48 -9.16 -37.69
N MET A 14 -16.67 -8.30 -36.69
CA MET A 14 -15.57 -7.49 -36.18
C MET A 14 -14.59 -8.38 -35.42
N PRO A 15 -13.29 -8.29 -35.67
CA PRO A 15 -12.31 -8.99 -34.84
C PRO A 15 -12.35 -8.41 -33.42
N VAL A 16 -12.62 -9.26 -32.44
CA VAL A 16 -12.38 -8.95 -31.04
C VAL A 16 -10.86 -8.80 -30.89
N THR A 17 -10.39 -7.58 -30.75
CA THR A 17 -9.01 -7.33 -30.34
C THR A 17 -8.86 -7.80 -28.92
N GLU A 18 -8.20 -8.93 -28.76
CA GLU A 18 -7.75 -9.46 -27.47
C GLU A 18 -6.85 -8.39 -26.83
N ALA A 19 -7.36 -7.76 -25.76
CA ALA A 19 -6.58 -6.82 -25.00
C ALA A 19 -5.38 -7.58 -24.43
N ALA A 20 -4.20 -7.25 -24.93
CA ALA A 20 -2.95 -7.82 -24.43
C ALA A 20 -2.87 -7.55 -22.94
N HIS A 21 -3.01 -8.59 -22.13
CA HIS A 21 -2.63 -8.57 -20.73
C HIS A 21 -1.12 -8.34 -20.67
N HIS A 22 -0.72 -7.10 -20.46
CA HIS A 22 0.64 -6.79 -20.06
C HIS A 22 0.84 -7.38 -18.66
N GLU A 23 1.39 -8.59 -18.57
CA GLU A 23 2.04 -9.05 -17.36
C GLU A 23 3.21 -8.10 -17.09
N HIS A 24 3.02 -7.17 -16.19
CA HIS A 24 4.12 -6.39 -15.61
C HIS A 24 5.00 -7.34 -14.79
N LYS A 25 5.95 -7.99 -15.44
CA LYS A 25 7.11 -8.62 -14.78
C LYS A 25 8.08 -7.51 -14.39
N SER A 26 7.74 -6.73 -13.36
CA SER A 26 8.76 -5.95 -12.69
C SER A 26 9.56 -6.87 -11.76
N ALA A 27 10.87 -6.64 -11.65
CA ALA A 27 11.70 -7.33 -10.70
C ALA A 27 11.08 -7.20 -9.29
N ASP A 28 11.03 -8.31 -8.53
CA ASP A 28 10.42 -8.34 -7.21
C ASP A 28 10.95 -7.18 -6.35
N GLY A 29 10.04 -6.31 -5.91
CA GLY A 29 10.34 -5.24 -4.98
C GLY A 29 10.72 -3.86 -5.55
N ASN A 30 10.79 -3.67 -6.88
CA ASN A 30 11.17 -2.39 -7.49
C ASN A 30 10.00 -1.44 -7.81
N ASN A 31 8.77 -1.84 -7.51
CA ASN A 31 7.58 -1.03 -7.77
C ASN A 31 7.09 -0.33 -6.52
N PRO A 32 6.41 0.82 -6.68
CA PRO A 32 5.64 1.42 -5.60
C PRO A 32 4.59 0.45 -5.06
N PHE A 33 4.38 0.50 -3.77
CA PHE A 33 3.36 -0.28 -3.09
C PHE A 33 2.73 0.51 -1.95
N ILE A 34 1.57 0.07 -1.49
CA ILE A 34 0.84 0.66 -0.37
C ILE A 34 0.95 -0.27 0.84
N LEU A 35 1.22 0.32 1.99
CA LEU A 35 1.08 -0.32 3.29
C LEU A 35 -0.01 0.40 4.08
N ILE A 36 -0.89 -0.35 4.70
CA ILE A 36 -1.88 0.16 5.65
C ILE A 36 -1.62 -0.51 6.99
N ALA A 37 -1.27 0.31 7.99
CA ALA A 37 -1.10 -0.15 9.37
C ALA A 37 -2.30 0.31 10.19
N ARG A 38 -3.10 -0.65 10.68
CA ARG A 38 -4.26 -0.39 11.53
C ARG A 38 -3.87 -0.50 12.98
N ILE A 39 -4.21 0.52 13.72
CA ILE A 39 -3.78 0.72 15.10
C ILE A 39 -5.01 0.89 15.98
N HIS A 40 -4.99 0.29 17.16
CA HIS A 40 -5.95 0.57 18.22
C HIS A 40 -5.18 1.02 19.46
N VAL A 41 -5.48 2.24 19.90
CA VAL A 41 -4.84 2.92 21.04
C VAL A 41 -5.61 2.57 22.32
N LYS A 42 -4.92 2.39 23.42
CA LYS A 42 -5.53 2.15 24.74
C LYS A 42 -6.35 3.34 25.20
N GLU A 43 -7.43 3.09 25.91
CA GLU A 43 -8.27 4.13 26.47
C GLU A 43 -7.44 5.12 27.35
N GLY A 44 -7.64 6.42 27.11
CA GLY A 44 -6.93 7.50 27.80
C GLY A 44 -5.51 7.78 27.27
N MET A 45 -5.01 7.04 26.25
CA MET A 45 -3.66 7.22 25.70
C MET A 45 -3.63 7.95 24.35
N VAL A 46 -4.79 8.38 23.83
CA VAL A 46 -4.89 8.95 22.46
C VAL A 46 -4.02 10.20 22.30
N GLU A 47 -4.05 11.15 23.23
CA GLU A 47 -3.23 12.38 23.11
C GLU A 47 -1.73 12.05 23.07
N GLN A 48 -1.27 11.19 23.98
CA GLN A 48 0.12 10.72 23.98
C GLN A 48 0.50 9.98 22.69
N TYR A 49 -0.44 9.20 22.16
CA TYR A 49 -0.21 8.48 20.90
C TYR A 49 -0.10 9.43 19.71
N LEU A 50 -0.95 10.46 19.64
CA LEU A 50 -0.88 11.49 18.60
C LEU A 50 0.43 12.28 18.66
N ASP A 51 0.97 12.52 19.86
CA ASP A 51 2.29 13.17 20.02
C ASP A 51 3.40 12.32 19.39
N ILE A 52 3.48 11.02 19.71
CA ILE A 52 4.51 10.15 19.11
C ILE A 52 4.30 9.93 17.61
N ALA A 53 3.06 9.90 17.14
CA ALA A 53 2.74 9.80 15.74
C ALA A 53 3.24 11.04 14.97
N ASN A 54 2.99 12.24 15.52
CA ASN A 54 3.48 13.49 14.92
C ASN A 54 5.01 13.60 14.95
N GLU A 55 5.68 13.13 16.02
CA GLU A 55 7.14 13.09 16.10
C GLU A 55 7.75 12.21 15.00
N VAL A 56 7.20 10.99 14.80
CA VAL A 56 7.73 10.08 13.78
C VAL A 56 7.40 10.56 12.38
N ASP A 57 6.22 11.12 12.13
CA ASP A 57 5.82 11.66 10.83
C ASP A 57 6.79 12.77 10.37
N ASN A 58 7.09 13.73 11.23
CA ASN A 58 8.06 14.78 10.95
C ASN A 58 9.47 14.23 10.66
N ALA A 59 9.90 13.21 11.38
CA ALA A 59 11.21 12.59 11.17
C ALA A 59 11.28 11.84 9.83
N VAL A 60 10.23 11.13 9.45
CA VAL A 60 10.09 10.41 8.18
C VAL A 60 10.10 11.41 7.01
N GLU A 61 9.29 12.49 7.09
CA GLU A 61 9.26 13.53 6.06
C GLU A 61 10.64 14.10 5.75
N LEU A 62 11.43 14.35 6.79
CA LEU A 62 12.77 14.96 6.67
C LEU A 62 13.84 13.99 6.14
N SER A 63 13.70 12.67 6.38
CA SER A 63 14.79 11.72 6.18
C SER A 63 14.53 10.64 5.12
N GLU A 64 13.28 10.47 4.69
CA GLU A 64 12.88 9.32 3.86
C GLU A 64 12.25 9.76 2.52
N PRO A 65 13.03 10.19 1.54
CA PRO A 65 12.48 10.60 0.22
C PRO A 65 11.80 9.46 -0.54
N GLY A 66 12.00 8.20 -0.12
CA GLY A 66 11.33 7.03 -0.68
C GLY A 66 9.94 6.76 -0.10
N MET A 67 9.56 7.46 0.98
CA MET A 67 8.20 7.53 1.50
C MET A 67 7.45 8.61 0.71
N LEU A 68 6.47 8.22 -0.11
CA LEU A 68 5.78 9.13 -1.03
C LEU A 68 4.47 9.66 -0.48
N PHE A 69 3.95 9.02 0.53
CA PHE A 69 2.73 9.38 1.24
C PHE A 69 2.77 8.74 2.63
N HIS A 70 2.50 9.51 3.67
CA HIS A 70 2.54 9.06 5.05
C HIS A 70 1.50 9.84 5.87
N ASN A 71 0.32 9.26 6.05
CA ASN A 71 -0.77 9.91 6.77
C ASN A 71 -1.27 9.02 7.90
N PHE A 72 -1.57 9.68 9.03
CA PHE A 72 -2.20 9.05 10.19
C PHE A 72 -3.62 9.56 10.33
N ASP A 73 -4.59 8.72 9.96
CA ASP A 73 -6.01 9.09 9.90
C ASP A 73 -6.79 8.43 11.04
N SER A 74 -7.74 9.19 11.62
CA SER A 74 -8.67 8.66 12.61
C SER A 74 -9.75 7.79 11.96
N ASP A 75 -10.13 6.70 12.61
CA ASP A 75 -11.29 5.92 12.22
C ASP A 75 -12.58 6.71 12.54
N PRO A 76 -13.52 6.85 11.59
CA PRO A 76 -14.75 7.62 11.84
C PRO A 76 -15.73 6.95 12.80
N ASP A 77 -15.61 5.64 13.02
CA ASP A 77 -16.53 4.84 13.81
C ASP A 77 -15.96 4.45 15.18
N ASP A 78 -14.62 4.56 15.37
CA ASP A 78 -13.95 4.22 16.63
C ASP A 78 -12.91 5.28 17.01
N PRO A 79 -13.15 6.06 18.10
CA PRO A 79 -12.22 7.12 18.52
C PRO A 79 -10.86 6.62 19.04
N LEU A 80 -10.68 5.33 19.24
CA LEU A 80 -9.42 4.71 19.65
C LEU A 80 -8.67 4.07 18.46
N ALA A 81 -9.31 3.98 17.30
CA ALA A 81 -8.73 3.38 16.11
C ALA A 81 -8.15 4.43 15.16
N PHE A 82 -6.99 4.11 14.60
CA PHE A 82 -6.25 4.95 13.66
C PHE A 82 -5.64 4.10 12.54
N THR A 83 -5.26 4.76 11.45
CA THR A 83 -4.64 4.09 10.32
C THR A 83 -3.50 4.91 9.78
N TRP A 84 -2.28 4.34 9.74
CA TRP A 84 -1.24 4.81 8.85
C TRP A 84 -1.55 4.35 7.43
N THR A 85 -1.61 5.28 6.49
CA THR A 85 -1.60 4.99 5.06
C THR A 85 -0.25 5.41 4.52
N GLU A 86 0.51 4.45 4.00
CA GLU A 86 1.89 4.65 3.57
C GLU A 86 2.06 4.22 2.11
N VAL A 87 2.74 5.03 1.31
CA VAL A 87 3.11 4.68 -0.06
C VAL A 87 4.63 4.73 -0.18
N TYR A 88 5.23 3.60 -0.45
CA TYR A 88 6.67 3.46 -0.67
C TYR A 88 7.01 3.43 -2.15
N SER A 89 8.10 4.06 -2.54
CA SER A 89 8.60 4.03 -3.92
C SER A 89 9.05 2.62 -4.36
N ASN A 90 9.49 1.79 -3.42
CA ASN A 90 9.94 0.42 -3.61
C ASN A 90 10.19 -0.29 -2.27
N SER A 91 10.55 -1.57 -2.31
CA SER A 91 10.85 -2.35 -1.10
C SER A 91 12.05 -1.85 -0.30
N GLU A 92 13.07 -1.26 -0.95
CA GLU A 92 14.24 -0.71 -0.25
C GLU A 92 13.85 0.49 0.61
N ALA A 93 12.90 1.33 0.15
CA ALA A 93 12.39 2.45 0.92
C ALA A 93 11.74 1.97 2.24
N PHE A 94 10.96 0.89 2.21
CA PHE A 94 10.42 0.28 3.43
C PHE A 94 11.53 -0.25 4.37
N ILE A 95 12.54 -0.92 3.83
CA ILE A 95 13.64 -1.43 4.67
C ILE A 95 14.41 -0.28 5.34
N LYS A 96 14.56 0.87 4.66
CA LYS A 96 15.15 2.08 5.25
C LYS A 96 14.24 2.66 6.34
N HIS A 97 12.93 2.68 6.11
CA HIS A 97 11.94 3.12 7.09
C HIS A 97 11.99 2.25 8.36
N ASP A 98 11.92 0.92 8.22
CA ASP A 98 12.05 0.00 9.37
C ASP A 98 13.36 0.22 10.14
N ALA A 99 14.46 0.51 9.46
CA ALA A 99 15.77 0.74 10.08
C ALA A 99 15.97 2.17 10.64
N ASN A 100 15.02 3.09 10.40
CA ASN A 100 15.14 4.48 10.83
C ASN A 100 14.99 4.58 12.37
N PRO A 101 15.94 5.16 13.10
CA PRO A 101 15.87 5.22 14.55
C PRO A 101 14.60 5.85 15.13
N PRO A 102 14.05 6.96 14.61
CA PRO A 102 12.76 7.48 15.06
C PRO A 102 11.59 6.49 14.89
N VAL A 103 11.58 5.70 13.82
CA VAL A 103 10.57 4.67 13.60
C VAL A 103 10.70 3.53 14.61
N GLN A 104 11.93 3.10 14.90
CA GLN A 104 12.19 2.09 15.93
C GLN A 104 11.76 2.58 17.32
N GLU A 105 12.00 3.84 17.64
CA GLU A 105 11.53 4.44 18.90
C GLU A 105 10.00 4.49 18.95
N TYR A 106 9.35 4.90 17.87
CA TYR A 106 7.89 4.89 17.77
C TYR A 106 7.30 3.48 17.99
N VAL A 107 7.89 2.43 17.40
CA VAL A 107 7.43 1.04 17.59
C VAL A 107 7.52 0.61 19.06
N VAL A 108 8.56 1.03 19.76
CA VAL A 108 8.69 0.77 21.21
C VAL A 108 7.58 1.48 21.97
N LYS A 109 7.38 2.78 21.77
CA LYS A 109 6.32 3.58 22.42
C LYS A 109 4.92 3.06 22.06
N HIS A 110 4.71 2.62 20.80
CA HIS A 110 3.47 1.99 20.39
C HIS A 110 3.09 0.82 21.29
N SER A 111 4.03 -0.06 21.62
CA SER A 111 3.75 -1.25 22.46
C SER A 111 3.25 -0.89 23.86
N GLU A 112 3.57 0.31 24.35
CA GLU A 112 3.13 0.82 25.65
C GLU A 112 1.74 1.46 25.59
N LEU A 113 1.43 2.18 24.48
CA LEU A 113 0.27 3.04 24.35
C LEU A 113 -0.89 2.40 23.56
N ALA A 114 -0.63 1.35 22.79
CA ALA A 114 -1.62 0.68 21.95
C ALA A 114 -1.78 -0.80 22.33
N ASP A 115 -2.90 -1.41 21.89
CA ASP A 115 -3.23 -2.80 22.10
C ASP A 115 -3.66 -3.53 20.82
N GLY A 116 -3.67 -2.81 19.68
CA GLY A 116 -3.93 -3.37 18.36
C GLY A 116 -2.96 -2.86 17.32
N PHE A 117 -2.37 -3.80 16.52
CA PHE A 117 -1.53 -3.48 15.39
C PHE A 117 -1.64 -4.58 14.33
N THR A 118 -2.08 -4.21 13.12
CA THR A 118 -2.12 -5.12 11.98
C THR A 118 -1.63 -4.40 10.73
N ILE A 119 -1.03 -5.14 9.80
CA ILE A 119 -0.49 -4.58 8.55
C ILE A 119 -1.15 -5.26 7.34
N GLU A 120 -1.54 -4.44 6.38
CA GLU A 120 -1.95 -4.86 5.03
C GLU A 120 -0.98 -4.29 4.00
N ILE A 121 -0.47 -5.13 3.09
CA ILE A 121 0.36 -4.69 1.95
C ILE A 121 -0.38 -4.94 0.64
N TYR A 122 -0.40 -3.92 -0.21
CA TYR A 122 -0.99 -3.97 -1.55
C TYR A 122 0.08 -3.72 -2.60
N GLY A 123 0.42 -4.75 -3.36
CA GLY A 123 1.46 -4.74 -4.38
C GLY A 123 2.50 -5.85 -4.21
N ASN A 124 3.48 -5.88 -5.12
CA ASN A 124 4.55 -6.87 -5.09
C ASN A 124 5.77 -6.30 -4.36
N VAL A 125 6.14 -6.90 -3.25
CA VAL A 125 7.29 -6.51 -2.43
C VAL A 125 8.32 -7.63 -2.39
N SER A 126 9.57 -7.27 -2.05
CA SER A 126 10.64 -8.25 -1.86
C SER A 126 10.38 -9.15 -0.65
N GLN A 127 10.99 -10.32 -0.64
CA GLN A 127 10.89 -11.25 0.48
C GLN A 127 11.39 -10.63 1.80
N ASN A 128 12.41 -9.77 1.74
CA ASN A 128 12.95 -9.07 2.92
C ASN A 128 11.90 -8.22 3.64
N VAL A 129 10.98 -7.56 2.92
CA VAL A 129 9.87 -6.80 3.53
C VAL A 129 8.99 -7.72 4.37
N ILE A 130 8.60 -8.86 3.79
CA ILE A 130 7.76 -9.84 4.48
C ILE A 130 8.46 -10.41 5.73
N GLU A 131 9.74 -10.74 5.62
CA GLU A 131 10.54 -11.26 6.73
C GLU A 131 10.72 -10.22 7.84
N THR A 132 10.90 -8.95 7.48
CA THR A 132 11.00 -7.85 8.44
C THR A 132 9.72 -7.72 9.25
N ILE A 133 8.56 -7.64 8.64
CA ILE A 133 7.27 -7.53 9.34
C ILE A 133 7.00 -8.78 10.19
N ASN A 134 7.28 -9.96 9.67
CA ASN A 134 7.11 -11.21 10.43
C ASN A 134 8.00 -11.26 11.69
N ARG A 135 9.21 -10.69 11.66
CA ARG A 135 10.08 -10.59 12.84
C ARG A 135 9.50 -9.70 13.95
N LEU A 136 8.73 -8.68 13.58
CA LEU A 136 8.03 -7.82 14.53
C LEU A 136 6.83 -8.53 15.18
N GLY A 137 6.42 -9.70 14.67
CA GLY A 137 5.27 -10.44 15.20
C GLY A 137 3.91 -9.80 14.88
N ILE A 138 3.88 -8.83 13.97
CA ILE A 138 2.66 -8.09 13.59
C ILE A 138 1.86 -8.94 12.58
N PRO A 139 0.54 -9.14 12.79
CA PRO A 139 -0.31 -9.82 11.80
C PRO A 139 -0.28 -9.13 10.45
N LEU A 140 0.10 -9.87 9.40
CA LEU A 140 0.28 -9.36 8.05
C LEU A 140 -0.71 -9.98 7.07
N LYS A 141 -1.35 -9.14 6.25
CA LYS A 141 -2.12 -9.56 5.09
C LYS A 141 -1.51 -8.98 3.81
N HIS A 142 -1.02 -9.83 2.92
CA HIS A 142 -0.33 -9.43 1.71
C HIS A 142 -1.17 -9.68 0.45
N PHE A 143 -1.63 -8.61 -0.20
CA PHE A 143 -2.35 -8.62 -1.48
C PHE A 143 -1.35 -8.50 -2.64
N LYS A 144 -0.62 -9.59 -2.88
CA LYS A 144 0.48 -9.65 -3.85
C LYS A 144 0.03 -9.51 -5.31
N THR A 145 -1.15 -10.01 -5.66
CA THR A 145 -1.58 -10.14 -7.06
C THR A 145 -2.60 -9.09 -7.43
N THR A 146 -2.23 -8.13 -8.26
CA THR A 146 -3.15 -7.18 -8.89
C THR A 146 -3.87 -7.86 -10.05
N ARG A 147 -5.20 -7.91 -10.01
CA ARG A 147 -6.03 -8.46 -11.08
C ARG A 147 -6.40 -7.42 -12.13
N VAL A 148 -6.63 -6.18 -11.71
CA VAL A 148 -6.95 -5.03 -12.56
C VAL A 148 -6.32 -3.79 -11.94
N GLY A 149 -5.59 -3.01 -12.72
CA GLY A 149 -4.96 -1.78 -12.26
C GLY A 149 -3.70 -1.43 -13.03
N TYR A 150 -3.13 -0.29 -12.70
CA TYR A 150 -1.84 0.15 -13.24
C TYR A 150 -1.10 1.02 -12.24
N ILE A 151 0.21 1.12 -12.40
CA ILE A 151 1.09 2.07 -11.69
C ILE A 151 1.69 3.02 -12.72
N ARG A 152 1.63 4.34 -12.47
CA ARG A 152 2.30 5.35 -13.31
C ARG A 152 3.73 5.56 -12.81
N GLU A 153 4.61 4.60 -13.05
CA GLU A 153 5.98 4.56 -12.53
C GLU A 153 6.78 5.84 -12.75
N LYS A 154 6.58 6.51 -13.90
CA LYS A 154 7.29 7.77 -14.19
C LYS A 154 7.03 8.88 -13.16
N ASN A 155 5.88 8.85 -12.48
CA ASN A 155 5.52 9.85 -11.48
C ASN A 155 6.19 9.59 -10.12
N PHE A 156 6.85 8.45 -9.96
CA PHE A 156 7.55 8.03 -8.74
C PHE A 156 9.08 7.99 -8.89
N LYS A 157 9.62 8.36 -10.08
CA LYS A 157 11.06 8.25 -10.39
C LYS A 157 11.81 9.60 -10.40
N GLU A 158 11.11 10.71 -10.20
CA GLU A 158 11.68 12.07 -10.33
C GLU A 158 11.87 12.78 -8.98
N HIS A 159 12.38 12.06 -7.96
CA HIS A 159 12.74 12.69 -6.68
C HIS A 159 14.09 12.21 -6.19
#